data_aba4ce62ecf28a3faf20083877132d28
#
_entry.id   aba4ce62ecf28a3faf20083877132d28
#
_cell.length_a   1.000
_cell.length_b   1.000
_cell.length_c   1.000
_cell.angle_alpha   90.00
_cell.angle_beta   90.00
_cell.angle_gamma   90.00
#
_symmetry.space_group_name_H-M   'P 1'
#
loop_
_entity.id
_entity.type
_entity.pdbx_description
1 polymer ?
#
loop_
_entity_poly.entity_id
_entity_poly.type
_entity_poly.pdbx_seq_one_letter_code
_entity_poly.pdbx_strand_id
1 'polypeptide(L)'
;MYDIEKVRTDFPILSRTVYNRPLVYLDNAATTQKPKCVVDSIADEYYSVNANVHRGVHYLSQQATDLHEAARERVRAFLNAGKTEEIVFTRGTTESINLIASSFAKYLNAQGKADNEVIVSVMEHHSNIVPWQLNGFKVRAFATLDEFQSLISDHTRIVSATYVSNVLGEKNPVSDIIRIAHERNIPVLIDGAQSTPHFCVDMQQLDCDFYVFSGHKVYGPTGIGVLYGKEDWLDKLPPYQGGGEMIKTVTFDHTTYEALPFKFEAGTPDYIATNGLAKALDYITALGMENIASHEASLCRYALKCLDEIEDLEVYGHPQEAVVSFNIKGIHHLDVGTLLDRLGIAVRTGHHCAQPLMHRLGVEGTVRASFALYNTKEEIDALAAALYRIKTMF
;
A
#
# COMPACT_ATOMS: atom_id res chain seq x y z
N MET A 1 20.30 -18.58 -3.19
CA MET A 1 19.23 -19.05 -4.09
C MET A 1 17.92 -18.93 -3.32
N TYR A 2 16.89 -18.34 -3.87
CA TYR A 2 15.57 -18.17 -3.23
C TYR A 2 14.90 -19.55 -3.10
N ASP A 3 14.78 -20.04 -1.87
CA ASP A 3 14.23 -21.37 -1.56
C ASP A 3 12.75 -21.22 -1.23
N ILE A 4 11.90 -21.36 -2.25
CA ILE A 4 10.46 -21.16 -2.13
C ILE A 4 9.82 -22.18 -1.18
N GLU A 5 10.27 -23.42 -1.16
CA GLU A 5 9.71 -24.44 -0.29
C GLU A 5 9.95 -24.09 1.20
N LYS A 6 11.14 -23.62 1.53
CA LYS A 6 11.48 -23.15 2.87
C LYS A 6 10.64 -21.91 3.24
N VAL A 7 10.53 -20.93 2.33
CA VAL A 7 9.73 -19.73 2.56
C VAL A 7 8.27 -20.07 2.86
N ARG A 8 7.68 -21.01 2.12
CA ARG A 8 6.26 -21.42 2.33
C ARG A 8 6.03 -22.03 3.73
N THR A 9 7.02 -22.68 4.33
CA THR A 9 6.87 -23.22 5.71
C THR A 9 6.71 -22.14 6.77
N ASP A 10 7.14 -20.91 6.50
CA ASP A 10 6.96 -19.76 7.38
C ASP A 10 5.51 -19.23 7.40
N PHE A 11 4.66 -19.68 6.46
CA PHE A 11 3.27 -19.27 6.30
C PHE A 11 2.28 -20.43 6.54
N PRO A 12 1.95 -20.77 7.80
CA PRO A 12 1.14 -21.95 8.13
C PRO A 12 -0.22 -22.00 7.44
N ILE A 13 -0.81 -20.85 7.12
CA ILE A 13 -2.12 -20.77 6.45
C ILE A 13 -2.10 -21.39 5.04
N LEU A 14 -0.95 -21.42 4.37
CA LEU A 14 -0.83 -21.97 3.01
C LEU A 14 -0.98 -23.49 2.97
N SER A 15 -0.88 -24.17 4.12
CA SER A 15 -1.12 -25.60 4.25
C SER A 15 -2.60 -25.97 4.43
N ARG A 16 -3.51 -24.98 4.49
CA ARG A 16 -4.94 -25.23 4.66
C ARG A 16 -5.58 -25.85 3.43
N THR A 17 -6.64 -26.61 3.67
CA THR A 17 -7.55 -27.05 2.64
C THR A 17 -8.85 -26.23 2.68
N VAL A 18 -9.38 -25.92 1.49
CA VAL A 18 -10.64 -25.21 1.29
C VAL A 18 -11.51 -26.07 0.35
N TYR A 19 -12.71 -26.42 0.75
CA TYR A 19 -13.59 -27.35 0.01
C TYR A 19 -12.91 -28.70 -0.34
N ASN A 20 -12.11 -29.25 0.58
CA ASN A 20 -11.29 -30.45 0.41
C ASN A 20 -10.22 -30.34 -0.71
N ARG A 21 -9.76 -29.13 -1.02
CA ARG A 21 -8.69 -28.86 -1.99
C ARG A 21 -7.58 -28.07 -1.32
N PRO A 22 -6.34 -28.19 -1.73
CA PRO A 22 -5.26 -27.28 -1.29
C PRO A 22 -5.67 -25.83 -1.56
N LEU A 23 -5.36 -24.93 -0.60
CA LEU A 23 -5.55 -23.49 -0.80
C LEU A 23 -4.53 -22.96 -1.82
N VAL A 24 -5.03 -22.32 -2.88
CA VAL A 24 -4.24 -21.48 -3.79
C VAL A 24 -4.63 -20.02 -3.54
N TYR A 25 -3.75 -19.26 -2.87
CA TYR A 25 -4.07 -17.88 -2.47
C TYR A 25 -3.44 -16.87 -3.42
N LEU A 26 -4.26 -16.25 -4.26
CA LEU A 26 -3.88 -15.29 -5.31
C LEU A 26 -4.56 -13.93 -5.14
N ASP A 27 -4.93 -13.53 -3.92
CA ASP A 27 -5.50 -12.20 -3.61
C ASP A 27 -4.54 -11.32 -2.78
N ASN A 28 -3.24 -11.40 -3.07
CA ASN A 28 -2.18 -10.71 -2.30
C ASN A 28 -2.23 -9.19 -2.43
N ALA A 29 -2.67 -8.63 -3.55
CA ALA A 29 -2.85 -7.20 -3.72
C ALA A 29 -3.97 -6.60 -2.83
N ALA A 30 -4.86 -7.45 -2.28
CA ALA A 30 -5.81 -7.05 -1.25
C ALA A 30 -5.17 -7.10 0.15
N THR A 31 -4.54 -8.22 0.51
CA THR A 31 -3.75 -8.40 1.73
C THR A 31 -2.84 -9.63 1.57
N THR A 32 -1.59 -9.54 2.02
CA THR A 32 -0.69 -10.69 2.02
C THR A 32 -0.95 -11.59 3.23
N GLN A 33 -0.53 -12.86 3.17
CA GLN A 33 -0.50 -13.74 4.34
C GLN A 33 0.66 -13.34 5.27
N LYS A 34 0.58 -13.73 6.54
CA LYS A 34 1.55 -13.32 7.57
C LYS A 34 2.48 -14.47 7.92
N PRO A 35 3.81 -14.24 7.91
CA PRO A 35 4.72 -15.26 8.38
C PRO A 35 4.57 -15.47 9.89
N LYS A 36 4.81 -16.68 10.35
CA LYS A 36 4.67 -17.07 11.77
C LYS A 36 5.41 -16.13 12.73
N CYS A 37 6.61 -15.69 12.35
CA CYS A 37 7.43 -14.79 13.19
C CYS A 37 6.76 -13.44 13.47
N VAL A 38 5.93 -12.93 12.55
CA VAL A 38 5.16 -11.69 12.76
C VAL A 38 4.01 -11.93 13.74
N VAL A 39 3.28 -13.02 13.58
CA VAL A 39 2.17 -13.37 14.48
C VAL A 39 2.70 -13.63 15.88
N ASP A 40 3.80 -14.39 16.00
CA ASP A 40 4.44 -14.70 17.29
C ASP A 40 4.93 -13.41 17.98
N SER A 41 5.55 -12.46 17.25
CA SER A 41 6.04 -11.22 17.85
C SER A 41 4.91 -10.36 18.45
N ILE A 42 3.74 -10.33 17.81
CA ILE A 42 2.55 -9.65 18.31
C ILE A 42 2.05 -10.34 19.59
N ALA A 43 1.95 -11.66 19.58
CA ALA A 43 1.50 -12.42 20.75
C ALA A 43 2.48 -12.29 21.92
N ASP A 44 3.78 -12.40 21.66
CA ASP A 44 4.83 -12.30 22.67
C ASP A 44 4.85 -10.92 23.33
N GLU A 45 4.65 -9.84 22.58
CA GLU A 45 4.60 -8.50 23.15
C GLU A 45 3.39 -8.33 24.08
N TYR A 46 2.21 -8.82 23.69
CA TYR A 46 1.05 -8.83 24.59
C TYR A 46 1.28 -9.61 25.88
N TYR A 47 2.00 -10.73 25.80
CA TYR A 47 2.24 -11.57 26.99
C TYR A 47 3.37 -11.07 27.89
N SER A 48 4.33 -10.29 27.35
CA SER A 48 5.56 -9.98 28.09
C SER A 48 5.80 -8.49 28.35
N VAL A 49 5.34 -7.57 27.48
CA VAL A 49 5.74 -6.15 27.50
C VAL A 49 4.55 -5.19 27.41
N ASN A 50 3.31 -5.68 27.41
CA ASN A 50 2.12 -4.85 27.19
C ASN A 50 2.00 -3.72 28.23
N ALA A 51 2.27 -2.48 27.79
CA ALA A 51 2.11 -1.26 28.58
C ALA A 51 1.97 -0.04 27.64
N ASN A 52 1.32 1.06 28.12
CA ASN A 52 1.28 2.29 27.35
C ASN A 52 2.67 2.87 27.15
N VAL A 53 2.90 3.45 25.98
CA VAL A 53 4.19 4.00 25.54
C VAL A 53 4.37 5.48 25.95
N HIS A 54 5.60 5.98 25.94
CA HIS A 54 6.09 7.36 26.12
C HIS A 54 5.89 7.98 27.51
N ARG A 55 4.74 7.77 28.19
CA ARG A 55 4.39 8.50 29.43
C ARG A 55 4.51 7.69 30.72
N GLY A 56 4.71 6.41 30.63
CA GLY A 56 4.89 5.57 31.81
C GLY A 56 6.31 5.63 32.37
N VAL A 57 6.42 5.75 33.70
CA VAL A 57 7.71 5.77 34.39
C VAL A 57 8.16 4.39 34.88
N HIS A 58 7.45 3.33 34.56
CA HIS A 58 7.73 1.97 34.97
C HIS A 58 8.37 1.14 33.85
N TYR A 59 9.04 0.05 34.24
CA TYR A 59 9.87 -0.78 33.38
C TYR A 59 9.16 -1.27 32.11
N LEU A 60 7.93 -1.78 32.21
CA LEU A 60 7.19 -2.28 31.04
C LEU A 60 6.87 -1.15 30.03
N SER A 61 6.51 0.05 30.52
CA SER A 61 6.27 1.20 29.65
C SER A 61 7.53 1.64 28.89
N GLN A 62 8.68 1.60 29.57
CA GLN A 62 9.95 1.90 28.91
C GLN A 62 10.26 0.86 27.82
N GLN A 63 10.10 -0.42 28.12
CA GLN A 63 10.33 -1.48 27.12
C GLN A 63 9.38 -1.37 25.91
N ALA A 64 8.08 -1.12 26.17
CA ALA A 64 7.11 -0.92 25.08
C ALA A 64 7.47 0.31 24.21
N THR A 65 7.92 1.41 24.86
CA THR A 65 8.40 2.60 24.14
C THR A 65 9.62 2.28 23.28
N ASP A 66 10.61 1.57 23.85
CA ASP A 66 11.83 1.20 23.13
C ASP A 66 11.51 0.33 21.90
N LEU A 67 10.57 -0.62 22.01
CA LEU A 67 10.12 -1.44 20.87
C LEU A 67 9.40 -0.60 19.80
N HIS A 68 8.53 0.32 20.21
CA HIS A 68 7.79 1.20 19.32
C HIS A 68 8.72 2.12 18.53
N GLU A 69 9.68 2.76 19.20
CA GLU A 69 10.63 3.66 18.54
C GLU A 69 11.70 2.88 17.72
N ALA A 70 12.08 1.67 18.15
CA ALA A 70 12.90 0.78 17.33
C ALA A 70 12.16 0.38 16.03
N ALA A 71 10.83 0.21 16.09
CA ALA A 71 10.03 -0.04 14.89
C ALA A 71 10.02 1.16 13.93
N ARG A 72 9.97 2.39 14.46
CA ARG A 72 10.08 3.62 13.65
C ARG A 72 11.45 3.70 12.95
N GLU A 73 12.52 3.44 13.67
CA GLU A 73 13.87 3.40 13.09
C GLU A 73 14.00 2.29 12.04
N ARG A 74 13.34 1.13 12.27
CA ARG A 74 13.32 0.05 11.27
C ARG A 74 12.62 0.47 9.97
N VAL A 75 11.50 1.18 10.07
CA VAL A 75 10.79 1.74 8.90
C VAL A 75 11.66 2.78 8.19
N ARG A 76 12.30 3.71 8.95
CA ARG A 76 13.23 4.69 8.41
C ARG A 76 14.34 4.02 7.58
N ALA A 77 14.98 3.01 8.18
CA ALA A 77 16.06 2.28 7.51
C ALA A 77 15.59 1.50 6.28
N PHE A 78 14.40 0.89 6.34
CA PHE A 78 13.82 0.15 5.22
C PHE A 78 13.52 1.04 4.01
N LEU A 79 13.02 2.25 4.25
CA LEU A 79 12.75 3.25 3.21
C LEU A 79 13.98 4.08 2.82
N ASN A 80 15.11 3.93 3.49
CA ASN A 80 16.26 4.84 3.41
C ASN A 80 15.87 6.32 3.59
N ALA A 81 14.93 6.59 4.53
CA ALA A 81 14.57 7.96 4.90
C ALA A 81 15.71 8.64 5.69
N GLY A 82 15.81 9.97 5.62
CA GLY A 82 16.88 10.73 6.24
C GLY A 82 16.81 10.70 7.76
N LYS A 83 15.62 10.83 8.33
CA LYS A 83 15.37 10.99 9.75
C LYS A 83 14.17 10.17 10.23
N THR A 84 14.11 9.81 11.51
CA THR A 84 12.95 9.16 12.15
C THR A 84 11.75 10.10 12.23
N GLU A 85 11.96 11.40 12.33
CA GLU A 85 10.96 12.46 12.36
C GLU A 85 10.14 12.52 11.06
N GLU A 86 10.64 11.93 9.98
CA GLU A 86 9.96 11.82 8.68
C GLU A 86 9.00 10.62 8.61
N ILE A 87 8.97 9.77 9.66
CA ILE A 87 8.14 8.58 9.71
C ILE A 87 6.97 8.79 10.69
N VAL A 88 5.76 8.81 10.18
CA VAL A 88 4.51 8.92 10.95
C VAL A 88 3.75 7.61 10.85
N PHE A 89 3.39 7.02 11.99
CA PHE A 89 2.53 5.85 12.02
C PHE A 89 1.06 6.24 11.86
N THR A 90 0.36 5.48 11.03
CA THR A 90 -1.07 5.65 10.74
C THR A 90 -1.74 4.28 10.73
N ARG A 91 -3.07 4.23 10.49
CA ARG A 91 -3.78 2.94 10.38
C ARG A 91 -3.70 2.30 9.00
N GLY A 92 -3.03 2.94 8.03
CA GLY A 92 -2.86 2.46 6.66
C GLY A 92 -2.77 3.59 5.64
N THR A 93 -2.51 3.25 4.39
CA THR A 93 -2.42 4.18 3.25
C THR A 93 -3.60 5.14 3.19
N THR A 94 -4.81 4.66 3.40
CA THR A 94 -6.03 5.50 3.37
C THR A 94 -5.97 6.62 4.39
N GLU A 95 -5.57 6.33 5.64
CA GLU A 95 -5.43 7.37 6.66
C GLU A 95 -4.28 8.31 6.34
N SER A 96 -3.14 7.80 5.88
CA SER A 96 -1.99 8.62 5.49
C SER A 96 -2.35 9.66 4.43
N ILE A 97 -3.12 9.26 3.40
CA ILE A 97 -3.57 10.20 2.36
C ILE A 97 -4.61 11.19 2.92
N ASN A 98 -5.54 10.74 3.78
CA ASN A 98 -6.49 11.64 4.45
C ASN A 98 -5.78 12.67 5.35
N LEU A 99 -4.73 12.26 6.06
CA LEU A 99 -3.89 13.16 6.87
C LEU A 99 -3.30 14.26 5.98
N ILE A 100 -2.63 13.89 4.89
CA ILE A 100 -2.01 14.88 4.00
C ILE A 100 -3.09 15.76 3.36
N ALA A 101 -4.16 15.20 2.81
CA ALA A 101 -5.22 15.97 2.16
C ALA A 101 -5.85 17.00 3.12
N SER A 102 -6.17 16.59 4.36
CA SER A 102 -6.76 17.46 5.37
C SER A 102 -5.78 18.55 5.84
N SER A 103 -4.55 18.17 6.20
CA SER A 103 -3.55 19.12 6.69
C SER A 103 -3.13 20.09 5.60
N PHE A 104 -3.01 19.63 4.35
CA PHE A 104 -2.66 20.45 3.21
C PHE A 104 -3.76 21.46 2.88
N ALA A 105 -5.04 21.05 2.92
CA ALA A 105 -6.18 21.96 2.75
C ALA A 105 -6.18 23.07 3.81
N LYS A 106 -5.98 22.70 5.10
CA LYS A 106 -5.88 23.68 6.20
C LYS A 106 -4.72 24.66 5.98
N TYR A 107 -3.56 24.17 5.56
CA TYR A 107 -2.38 24.98 5.27
C TYR A 107 -2.63 25.98 4.13
N LEU A 108 -3.26 25.54 3.04
CA LEU A 108 -3.60 26.40 1.90
C LEU A 108 -4.66 27.44 2.26
N ASN A 109 -5.69 27.04 3.00
CA ASN A 109 -6.74 27.95 3.48
C ASN A 109 -6.20 29.07 4.37
N ALA A 110 -5.22 28.76 5.24
CA ALA A 110 -4.55 29.77 6.06
C ALA A 110 -3.73 30.75 5.22
N GLN A 111 -3.35 30.40 3.99
CA GLN A 111 -2.69 31.30 3.02
C GLN A 111 -3.69 32.04 2.11
N GLY A 112 -5.01 31.85 2.29
CA GLY A 112 -6.04 32.44 1.44
C GLY A 112 -6.10 31.85 0.02
N LYS A 113 -5.54 30.66 -0.20
CA LYS A 113 -5.57 29.99 -1.51
C LYS A 113 -6.90 29.27 -1.71
N ALA A 114 -7.55 29.54 -2.83
CA ALA A 114 -8.80 28.92 -3.27
C ALA A 114 -8.59 28.16 -4.59
N ASP A 115 -9.62 27.45 -5.04
CA ASP A 115 -9.65 26.71 -6.32
C ASP A 115 -8.44 25.74 -6.47
N ASN A 116 -8.11 25.06 -5.38
CA ASN A 116 -6.96 24.17 -5.33
C ASN A 116 -7.21 22.90 -6.13
N GLU A 117 -6.25 22.55 -7.00
CA GLU A 117 -6.24 21.33 -7.81
C GLU A 117 -5.22 20.33 -7.29
N VAL A 118 -5.57 19.04 -7.35
CA VAL A 118 -4.67 17.90 -7.24
C VAL A 118 -4.64 17.16 -8.57
N ILE A 119 -3.44 16.79 -9.02
CA ILE A 119 -3.29 15.94 -10.21
C ILE A 119 -3.00 14.52 -9.74
N VAL A 120 -3.76 13.55 -10.27
CA VAL A 120 -3.67 12.12 -9.95
C VAL A 120 -3.52 11.31 -11.23
N SER A 121 -3.08 10.06 -11.17
CA SER A 121 -3.12 9.18 -12.34
C SER A 121 -4.53 8.60 -12.55
N VAL A 122 -4.85 8.11 -13.75
CA VAL A 122 -6.11 7.38 -14.01
C VAL A 122 -6.15 6.02 -13.32
N MET A 123 -5.02 5.54 -12.80
CA MET A 123 -4.88 4.22 -12.17
C MET A 123 -5.09 4.23 -10.65
N GLU A 124 -5.58 5.33 -10.08
CA GLU A 124 -5.66 5.49 -8.63
C GLU A 124 -6.68 4.58 -7.95
N HIS A 125 -6.29 4.09 -6.78
CA HIS A 125 -7.23 3.54 -5.81
C HIS A 125 -8.14 4.65 -5.26
N HIS A 126 -9.38 4.34 -4.87
CA HIS A 126 -10.32 5.32 -4.28
C HIS A 126 -9.72 6.10 -3.12
N SER A 127 -8.82 5.49 -2.35
CA SER A 127 -8.12 6.17 -1.24
C SER A 127 -7.24 7.33 -1.67
N ASN A 128 -6.88 7.42 -2.96
CA ASN A 128 -6.11 8.54 -3.51
C ASN A 128 -6.95 9.48 -4.41
N ILE A 129 -8.26 9.37 -4.35
CA ILE A 129 -9.20 10.27 -5.03
C ILE A 129 -10.12 10.95 -4.00
N VAL A 130 -10.83 10.14 -3.22
CA VAL A 130 -11.89 10.60 -2.32
C VAL A 130 -11.39 11.57 -1.24
N PRO A 131 -10.24 11.37 -0.57
CA PRO A 131 -9.76 12.32 0.43
C PRO A 131 -9.54 13.74 -0.12
N TRP A 132 -9.06 13.85 -1.36
CA TRP A 132 -8.86 15.14 -2.01
C TRP A 132 -10.19 15.85 -2.27
N GLN A 133 -11.20 15.11 -2.80
CA GLN A 133 -12.55 15.64 -3.02
C GLN A 133 -13.20 16.09 -1.72
N LEU A 134 -13.09 15.30 -0.63
CA LEU A 134 -13.62 15.63 0.68
C LEU A 134 -13.01 16.91 1.27
N ASN A 135 -11.77 17.23 0.92
CA ASN A 135 -11.05 18.41 1.36
C ASN A 135 -11.12 19.59 0.35
N GLY A 136 -12.04 19.51 -0.61
CA GLY A 136 -12.34 20.63 -1.53
C GLY A 136 -11.36 20.81 -2.68
N PHE A 137 -10.49 19.83 -2.95
CA PHE A 137 -9.63 19.85 -4.13
C PHE A 137 -10.41 19.44 -5.38
N LYS A 138 -10.14 20.11 -6.49
CA LYS A 138 -10.54 19.66 -7.80
C LYS A 138 -9.55 18.60 -8.29
N VAL A 139 -10.02 17.39 -8.52
CA VAL A 139 -9.19 16.27 -8.98
C VAL A 139 -9.07 16.31 -10.49
N ARG A 140 -7.83 16.33 -10.99
CA ARG A 140 -7.49 16.24 -12.42
C ARG A 140 -6.72 14.95 -12.64
N ALA A 141 -7.11 14.15 -13.65
CA ALA A 141 -6.49 12.84 -13.88
C ALA A 141 -5.74 12.79 -15.21
N PHE A 142 -4.55 12.18 -15.21
CA PHE A 142 -3.72 11.96 -16.41
C PHE A 142 -3.52 10.47 -16.68
N ALA A 143 -3.34 10.12 -17.95
CA ALA A 143 -2.96 8.78 -18.38
C ALA A 143 -1.54 8.71 -18.94
N THR A 144 -1.00 9.81 -19.45
CA THR A 144 0.35 9.89 -20.01
C THR A 144 1.13 11.07 -19.42
N LEU A 145 2.46 11.05 -19.54
CA LEU A 145 3.29 12.17 -19.09
C LEU A 145 2.98 13.47 -19.83
N ASP A 146 2.62 13.41 -21.11
CA ASP A 146 2.25 14.59 -21.89
C ASP A 146 0.94 15.21 -21.37
N GLU A 147 -0.06 14.37 -21.06
CA GLU A 147 -1.28 14.80 -20.38
C GLU A 147 -0.96 15.40 -19.01
N PHE A 148 -0.12 14.74 -18.21
CA PHE A 148 0.31 15.24 -16.91
C PHE A 148 0.88 16.66 -17.01
N GLN A 149 1.83 16.89 -17.92
CA GLN A 149 2.44 18.19 -18.11
C GLN A 149 1.41 19.27 -18.53
N SER A 150 0.46 18.90 -19.39
CA SER A 150 -0.59 19.81 -19.88
C SER A 150 -1.61 20.19 -18.81
N LEU A 151 -1.79 19.34 -17.78
CA LEU A 151 -2.72 19.58 -16.68
C LEU A 151 -2.16 20.52 -15.60
N ILE A 152 -0.85 20.73 -15.55
CA ILE A 152 -0.23 21.60 -14.54
C ILE A 152 -0.66 23.05 -14.79
N SER A 153 -1.22 23.69 -13.77
CA SER A 153 -1.71 25.06 -13.78
C SER A 153 -1.28 25.82 -12.52
N ASP A 154 -1.56 27.11 -12.48
CA ASP A 154 -1.33 27.95 -11.27
C ASP A 154 -2.21 27.55 -10.08
N HIS A 155 -3.22 26.70 -10.30
CA HIS A 155 -4.09 26.12 -9.26
C HIS A 155 -3.59 24.76 -8.75
N THR A 156 -2.65 24.11 -9.44
CA THR A 156 -2.07 22.83 -9.02
C THR A 156 -1.29 23.02 -7.74
N ARG A 157 -1.69 22.32 -6.67
CA ARG A 157 -1.07 22.43 -5.34
C ARG A 157 -0.26 21.22 -4.94
N ILE A 158 -0.64 20.05 -5.44
CA ILE A 158 0.01 18.78 -5.15
C ILE A 158 -0.26 17.80 -6.29
N VAL A 159 0.68 16.90 -6.53
CA VAL A 159 0.50 15.70 -7.35
C VAL A 159 0.40 14.51 -6.42
N SER A 160 -0.54 13.60 -6.67
CA SER A 160 -0.69 12.38 -5.88
C SER A 160 -0.90 11.19 -6.80
N ALA A 161 0.09 10.30 -6.89
CA ALA A 161 0.07 9.20 -7.86
C ALA A 161 0.43 7.86 -7.21
N THR A 162 -0.28 6.80 -7.62
CA THR A 162 0.13 5.43 -7.26
C THR A 162 1.42 5.06 -7.98
N TYR A 163 2.32 4.36 -7.30
CA TYR A 163 3.53 3.86 -7.95
C TYR A 163 3.21 2.67 -8.86
N VAL A 164 2.45 1.70 -8.33
CA VAL A 164 2.00 0.50 -9.05
C VAL A 164 0.49 0.40 -8.96
N SER A 165 -0.17 0.20 -10.09
CA SER A 165 -1.61 0.00 -10.15
C SER A 165 -2.02 -1.31 -9.46
N ASN A 166 -2.96 -1.22 -8.51
CA ASN A 166 -3.54 -2.40 -7.85
C ASN A 166 -4.49 -3.20 -8.77
N VAL A 167 -4.72 -2.75 -9.98
CA VAL A 167 -5.56 -3.40 -11.00
C VAL A 167 -4.69 -3.92 -12.14
N LEU A 168 -3.90 -3.06 -12.76
CA LEU A 168 -3.18 -3.38 -13.99
C LEU A 168 -1.78 -3.96 -13.73
N GLY A 169 -1.24 -3.84 -12.51
CA GLY A 169 0.16 -4.19 -12.24
C GLY A 169 1.17 -3.32 -12.99
N GLU A 170 0.72 -2.21 -13.58
CA GLU A 170 1.56 -1.25 -14.30
C GLU A 170 2.19 -0.25 -13.35
N LYS A 171 3.41 0.19 -13.69
CA LYS A 171 4.11 1.27 -12.98
C LYS A 171 3.84 2.62 -13.60
N ASN A 172 3.53 3.62 -12.77
CA ASN A 172 3.66 5.00 -13.19
C ASN A 172 5.14 5.41 -13.28
N PRO A 173 5.51 6.30 -14.19
CA PRO A 173 6.86 6.85 -14.30
C PRO A 173 7.09 7.91 -13.21
N VAL A 174 7.09 7.47 -11.94
CA VAL A 174 7.06 8.38 -10.77
C VAL A 174 8.27 9.31 -10.70
N SER A 175 9.46 8.85 -11.13
CA SER A 175 10.66 9.70 -11.17
C SER A 175 10.49 10.90 -12.10
N ASP A 176 9.90 10.70 -13.28
CA ASP A 176 9.60 11.79 -14.21
C ASP A 176 8.49 12.71 -13.68
N ILE A 177 7.45 12.14 -13.08
CA ILE A 177 6.36 12.90 -12.44
C ILE A 177 6.92 13.82 -11.34
N ILE A 178 7.78 13.28 -10.46
CA ILE A 178 8.41 14.04 -9.38
C ILE A 178 9.28 15.16 -9.95
N ARG A 179 10.17 14.85 -10.87
CA ARG A 179 11.05 15.84 -11.52
C ARG A 179 10.26 17.00 -12.13
N ILE A 180 9.24 16.69 -12.93
CA ILE A 180 8.41 17.69 -13.61
C ILE A 180 7.61 18.55 -12.62
N ALA A 181 7.08 17.95 -11.56
CA ALA A 181 6.35 18.65 -10.51
C ALA A 181 7.30 19.58 -9.71
N HIS A 182 8.48 19.10 -9.35
CA HIS A 182 9.48 19.86 -8.60
C HIS A 182 10.03 21.06 -9.40
N GLU A 183 10.16 20.95 -10.72
CA GLU A 183 10.51 22.09 -11.59
C GLU A 183 9.51 23.27 -11.49
N ARG A 184 8.29 22.98 -10.99
CA ARG A 184 7.22 23.95 -10.73
C ARG A 184 6.96 24.19 -9.25
N ASN A 185 7.85 23.70 -8.35
CA ASN A 185 7.69 23.74 -6.89
C ASN A 185 6.38 23.13 -6.38
N ILE A 186 5.89 22.07 -7.03
CA ILE A 186 4.69 21.33 -6.67
C ILE A 186 5.12 20.06 -5.92
N PRO A 187 4.67 19.84 -4.67
CA PRO A 187 4.99 18.64 -3.92
C PRO A 187 4.29 17.41 -4.49
N VAL A 188 4.90 16.25 -4.26
CA VAL A 188 4.43 14.96 -4.79
C VAL A 188 4.23 13.94 -3.66
N LEU A 189 3.03 13.35 -3.61
CA LEU A 189 2.71 12.18 -2.80
C LEU A 189 2.69 10.95 -3.70
N ILE A 190 3.40 9.90 -3.28
CA ILE A 190 3.40 8.59 -3.94
C ILE A 190 2.67 7.57 -3.07
N ASP A 191 1.61 6.98 -3.62
CA ASP A 191 0.96 5.80 -3.01
C ASP A 191 1.78 4.55 -3.34
N GLY A 192 2.51 4.08 -2.32
CA GLY A 192 3.38 2.92 -2.38
C GLY A 192 2.73 1.61 -1.93
N ALA A 193 1.41 1.57 -1.78
CA ALA A 193 0.72 0.39 -1.26
C ALA A 193 0.96 -0.91 -2.07
N GLN A 194 1.24 -0.78 -3.36
CA GLN A 194 1.54 -1.92 -4.26
C GLN A 194 2.99 -1.92 -4.74
N SER A 195 3.85 -0.99 -4.31
CA SER A 195 5.29 -1.02 -4.62
C SER A 195 6.11 -1.54 -3.45
N THR A 196 5.78 -1.12 -2.23
CA THR A 196 6.52 -1.47 -1.01
C THR A 196 6.69 -2.98 -0.78
N PRO A 197 5.70 -3.87 -1.06
CA PRO A 197 5.88 -5.31 -0.87
C PRO A 197 6.75 -5.97 -1.94
N HIS A 198 6.94 -5.35 -3.11
CA HIS A 198 7.46 -6.02 -4.30
C HIS A 198 8.91 -5.66 -4.63
N PHE A 199 9.35 -4.44 -4.32
CA PHE A 199 10.72 -3.99 -4.60
C PHE A 199 11.20 -2.92 -3.62
N CYS A 200 12.52 -2.71 -3.59
CA CYS A 200 13.12 -1.69 -2.74
C CYS A 200 12.73 -0.29 -3.23
N VAL A 201 12.32 0.56 -2.31
CA VAL A 201 12.04 1.98 -2.57
C VAL A 201 12.94 2.81 -1.66
N ASP A 202 13.75 3.68 -2.25
CA ASP A 202 14.71 4.55 -1.58
C ASP A 202 14.19 5.98 -1.60
N MET A 203 13.85 6.53 -0.44
CA MET A 203 13.26 7.88 -0.34
C MET A 203 14.24 8.98 -0.71
N GLN A 204 15.53 8.80 -0.42
CA GLN A 204 16.55 9.79 -0.78
C GLN A 204 16.80 9.83 -2.29
N GLN A 205 16.71 8.67 -2.96
CA GLN A 205 16.84 8.58 -4.42
C GLN A 205 15.56 8.99 -5.15
N LEU A 206 14.39 8.58 -4.64
CA LEU A 206 13.09 8.89 -5.25
C LEU A 206 12.75 10.37 -5.14
N ASP A 207 13.15 10.99 -4.03
CA ASP A 207 12.99 12.42 -3.73
C ASP A 207 11.52 12.91 -3.72
N CYS A 208 10.53 12.02 -3.51
CA CYS A 208 9.15 12.44 -3.32
C CYS A 208 8.97 13.16 -1.98
N ASP A 209 7.95 14.02 -1.88
CA ASP A 209 7.69 14.78 -0.64
C ASP A 209 6.92 13.95 0.38
N PHE A 210 6.07 13.02 -0.09
CA PHE A 210 5.33 12.09 0.74
C PHE A 210 5.29 10.71 0.09
N TYR A 211 5.38 9.66 0.92
CA TYR A 211 5.23 8.27 0.50
C TYR A 211 4.38 7.52 1.53
N VAL A 212 3.44 6.69 1.06
CA VAL A 212 2.50 6.02 1.95
C VAL A 212 2.35 4.54 1.62
N PHE A 213 2.23 3.70 2.67
CA PHE A 213 1.94 2.28 2.49
C PHE A 213 1.19 1.68 3.69
N SER A 214 0.66 0.47 3.51
CA SER A 214 -0.09 -0.27 4.53
C SER A 214 0.66 -1.52 4.97
N GLY A 215 0.75 -1.75 6.28
CA GLY A 215 1.43 -2.91 6.86
C GLY A 215 0.87 -4.24 6.39
N HIS A 216 -0.46 -4.36 6.25
CA HIS A 216 -1.11 -5.62 5.85
C HIS A 216 -0.77 -6.09 4.42
N LYS A 217 -0.17 -5.25 3.59
CA LYS A 217 0.30 -5.62 2.25
C LYS A 217 1.77 -6.01 2.21
N VAL A 218 2.54 -5.59 3.22
CA VAL A 218 3.97 -5.92 3.36
C VAL A 218 4.20 -7.00 4.42
N TYR A 219 3.32 -7.99 4.47
CA TYR A 219 3.39 -9.16 5.38
C TYR A 219 3.20 -8.82 6.87
N GLY A 220 2.97 -7.54 7.20
CA GLY A 220 2.69 -7.02 8.54
C GLY A 220 1.22 -7.10 8.93
N PRO A 221 0.86 -6.67 10.15
CA PRO A 221 -0.52 -6.71 10.65
C PRO A 221 -1.43 -5.72 9.92
N THR A 222 -2.74 -5.92 10.07
CA THR A 222 -3.77 -4.94 9.72
C THR A 222 -3.79 -3.81 10.74
N GLY A 223 -4.37 -2.65 10.37
CA GLY A 223 -4.53 -1.53 11.30
C GLY A 223 -3.29 -0.67 11.50
N ILE A 224 -2.19 -0.96 10.81
CA ILE A 224 -0.97 -0.16 10.78
C ILE A 224 -0.60 0.24 9.37
N GLY A 225 -0.08 1.45 9.21
CA GLY A 225 0.50 1.97 7.99
C GLY A 225 1.54 3.03 8.30
N VAL A 226 2.17 3.51 7.27
CA VAL A 226 3.24 4.50 7.34
C VAL A 226 2.96 5.63 6.37
N LEU A 227 3.17 6.84 6.86
CA LEU A 227 3.41 8.03 6.08
C LEU A 227 4.88 8.42 6.27
N TYR A 228 5.65 8.38 5.19
CA TYR A 228 6.89 9.15 5.08
C TYR A 228 6.55 10.54 4.58
N GLY A 229 7.12 11.57 5.17
CA GLY A 229 7.04 12.93 4.67
C GLY A 229 8.35 13.68 4.91
N LYS A 230 8.82 14.45 3.92
CA LYS A 230 9.98 15.34 4.13
C LYS A 230 9.72 16.24 5.33
N GLU A 231 10.70 16.33 6.24
CA GLU A 231 10.61 17.12 7.49
C GLU A 231 10.07 18.53 7.24
N ASP A 232 10.60 19.21 6.20
CA ASP A 232 10.20 20.58 5.84
C ASP A 232 8.68 20.71 5.52
N TRP A 233 8.07 19.68 4.93
CA TRP A 233 6.63 19.66 4.68
C TRP A 233 5.86 19.30 5.94
N LEU A 234 6.26 18.26 6.66
CA LEU A 234 5.60 17.87 7.90
C LEU A 234 5.64 19.00 8.93
N ASP A 235 6.70 19.77 9.02
CA ASP A 235 6.79 20.91 9.93
C ASP A 235 5.80 22.03 9.57
N LYS A 236 5.61 22.34 8.30
CA LYS A 236 4.66 23.35 7.80
C LYS A 236 3.20 22.95 7.97
N LEU A 237 2.89 21.67 7.88
CA LEU A 237 1.52 21.19 7.88
C LEU A 237 0.93 21.18 9.30
N PRO A 238 -0.29 21.69 9.52
CA PRO A 238 -0.98 21.57 10.79
C PRO A 238 -1.46 20.13 11.03
N PRO A 239 -1.65 19.71 12.28
CA PRO A 239 -2.19 18.39 12.57
C PRO A 239 -3.62 18.23 12.04
N TYR A 240 -3.99 16.98 11.69
CA TYR A 240 -5.33 16.69 11.18
C TYR A 240 -6.27 16.18 12.27
N GLN A 241 -5.72 15.51 13.30
CA GLN A 241 -6.42 15.03 14.50
C GLN A 241 -5.88 15.74 15.73
N GLY A 242 -6.70 15.82 16.77
CA GLY A 242 -6.30 16.34 18.08
C GLY A 242 -6.62 15.35 19.18
N GLY A 243 -5.76 15.28 20.21
CA GLY A 243 -5.91 14.36 21.33
C GLY A 243 -4.74 14.41 22.28
N GLY A 244 -4.59 13.38 23.09
CA GLY A 244 -3.40 13.15 23.88
C GLY A 244 -2.20 12.81 22.99
N GLU A 245 -1.03 12.68 23.55
CA GLU A 245 0.29 12.40 22.95
C GLU A 245 0.81 13.54 22.03
N MET A 246 0.00 14.06 21.11
CA MET A 246 0.39 15.02 20.06
C MET A 246 0.46 16.48 20.54
N ILE A 247 0.17 16.77 21.83
CA ILE A 247 0.14 18.11 22.42
C ILE A 247 1.29 18.34 23.40
N LYS A 248 1.85 19.56 23.40
CA LYS A 248 2.83 20.03 24.36
C LYS A 248 2.16 20.74 25.54
N THR A 249 1.29 21.71 25.25
CA THR A 249 0.50 22.41 26.26
C THR A 249 -0.93 22.58 25.77
N VAL A 250 -1.90 22.49 26.70
CA VAL A 250 -3.31 22.72 26.42
C VAL A 250 -3.88 23.64 27.49
N THR A 251 -4.56 24.69 27.04
CA THR A 251 -5.43 25.54 27.86
C THR A 251 -6.81 25.60 27.21
N PHE A 252 -7.80 26.20 27.86
CA PHE A 252 -9.10 26.37 27.22
C PHE A 252 -9.05 27.30 26.00
N ASP A 253 -8.08 28.21 25.93
CA ASP A 253 -7.97 29.21 24.87
C ASP A 253 -6.94 28.80 23.77
N HIS A 254 -5.94 27.98 24.09
CA HIS A 254 -4.83 27.71 23.19
C HIS A 254 -4.18 26.34 23.42
N THR A 255 -3.73 25.73 22.32
CA THR A 255 -2.98 24.46 22.30
C THR A 255 -1.68 24.64 21.54
N THR A 256 -0.59 24.11 22.08
CA THR A 256 0.67 23.91 21.33
C THR A 256 0.93 22.42 21.13
N TYR A 257 1.58 22.09 20.03
CA TYR A 257 1.78 20.71 19.58
C TYR A 257 3.18 20.20 19.87
N GLU A 258 3.35 18.88 19.96
CA GLU A 258 4.64 18.24 20.05
C GLU A 258 5.45 18.39 18.75
N ALA A 259 6.75 18.06 18.85
CA ALA A 259 7.62 17.95 17.70
C ALA A 259 7.22 16.77 16.78
N LEU A 260 7.80 16.73 15.59
CA LEU A 260 7.70 15.59 14.67
C LEU A 260 8.33 14.34 15.30
N PRO A 261 7.77 13.17 15.03
CA PRO A 261 6.54 12.90 14.26
C PRO A 261 5.26 13.00 15.11
N PHE A 262 5.38 13.18 16.44
CA PHE A 262 4.32 13.02 17.43
C PHE A 262 3.13 13.98 17.21
N LYS A 263 3.33 15.16 16.63
CA LYS A 263 2.21 16.08 16.33
C LYS A 263 1.15 15.48 15.37
N PHE A 264 1.46 14.38 14.68
CA PHE A 264 0.53 13.69 13.79
C PHE A 264 -0.01 12.37 14.36
N GLU A 265 0.47 11.94 15.54
CA GLU A 265 0.10 10.68 16.20
C GLU A 265 -0.73 10.96 17.45
N ALA A 266 -2.05 11.19 17.24
CA ALA A 266 -2.96 11.55 18.32
C ALA A 266 -3.53 10.31 19.02
N GLY A 267 -3.44 10.29 20.36
CA GLY A 267 -3.93 9.20 21.21
C GLY A 267 -2.89 8.08 21.37
N THR A 268 -3.22 7.05 22.13
CA THR A 268 -2.35 5.89 22.29
C THR A 268 -2.14 5.20 20.95
N PRO A 269 -0.88 5.08 20.44
CA PRO A 269 -0.61 4.43 19.17
C PRO A 269 -0.80 2.91 19.26
N ASP A 270 -0.96 2.26 18.12
CA ASP A 270 -0.92 0.79 18.03
C ASP A 270 0.53 0.28 18.08
N TYR A 271 1.16 0.37 19.26
CA TYR A 271 2.55 0.00 19.48
C TYR A 271 2.82 -1.49 19.21
N ILE A 272 1.82 -2.35 19.42
CA ILE A 272 1.92 -3.79 19.11
C ILE A 272 2.00 -4.01 17.59
N ALA A 273 1.15 -3.32 16.80
CA ALA A 273 1.17 -3.47 15.37
C ALA A 273 2.43 -2.84 14.74
N THR A 274 3.02 -1.79 15.34
CA THR A 274 4.29 -1.23 14.84
C THR A 274 5.44 -2.22 14.99
N ASN A 275 5.55 -2.93 16.11
CA ASN A 275 6.52 -4.01 16.29
C ASN A 275 6.27 -5.16 15.30
N GLY A 276 5.01 -5.58 15.11
CA GLY A 276 4.64 -6.56 14.10
C GLY A 276 5.03 -6.13 12.67
N LEU A 277 4.88 -4.84 12.34
CA LEU A 277 5.33 -4.28 11.06
C LEU A 277 6.86 -4.33 10.95
N ALA A 278 7.59 -3.89 11.98
CA ALA A 278 9.05 -3.96 11.97
C ALA A 278 9.55 -5.39 11.74
N LYS A 279 8.91 -6.37 12.39
CA LYS A 279 9.24 -7.79 12.21
C LYS A 279 8.98 -8.29 10.79
N ALA A 280 7.91 -7.80 10.14
CA ALA A 280 7.63 -8.10 8.73
C ALA A 280 8.69 -7.51 7.81
N LEU A 281 9.11 -6.26 8.04
CA LEU A 281 10.19 -5.61 7.28
C LEU A 281 11.54 -6.32 7.46
N ASP A 282 11.84 -6.79 8.68
CA ASP A 282 13.03 -7.63 8.92
C ASP A 282 12.98 -8.92 8.11
N TYR A 283 11.83 -9.60 8.10
CA TYR A 283 11.63 -10.84 7.37
C TYR A 283 11.88 -10.68 5.87
N ILE A 284 11.22 -9.72 5.21
CA ILE A 284 11.40 -9.50 3.76
C ILE A 284 12.81 -8.99 3.42
N THR A 285 13.42 -8.19 4.30
CA THR A 285 14.80 -7.74 4.12
C THR A 285 15.79 -8.90 4.21
N ALA A 286 15.58 -9.83 5.15
CA ALA A 286 16.42 -11.03 5.29
C ALA A 286 16.30 -11.99 4.09
N LEU A 287 15.13 -12.05 3.44
CA LEU A 287 14.95 -12.78 2.16
C LEU A 287 15.63 -12.07 0.99
N GLY A 288 15.80 -10.76 1.08
CA GLY A 288 16.34 -9.89 0.03
C GLY A 288 15.26 -9.41 -0.94
N MET A 289 15.02 -8.10 -0.98
CA MET A 289 14.00 -7.50 -1.83
C MET A 289 14.23 -7.77 -3.33
N GLU A 290 15.48 -7.86 -3.77
CA GLU A 290 15.83 -8.22 -5.16
C GLU A 290 15.44 -9.66 -5.49
N ASN A 291 15.60 -10.59 -4.54
CA ASN A 291 15.18 -11.98 -4.72
C ASN A 291 13.65 -12.07 -4.83
N ILE A 292 12.93 -11.33 -3.98
CA ILE A 292 11.46 -11.25 -4.02
C ILE A 292 11.01 -10.69 -5.37
N ALA A 293 11.52 -9.54 -5.79
CA ALA A 293 11.20 -8.91 -7.06
C ALA A 293 11.45 -9.85 -8.26
N SER A 294 12.60 -10.53 -8.27
CA SER A 294 12.95 -11.49 -9.33
C SER A 294 12.00 -12.69 -9.38
N HIS A 295 11.65 -13.23 -8.21
CA HIS A 295 10.71 -14.34 -8.08
C HIS A 295 9.32 -13.94 -8.59
N GLU A 296 8.77 -12.84 -8.10
CA GLU A 296 7.43 -12.36 -8.45
C GLU A 296 7.34 -11.94 -9.92
N ALA A 297 8.38 -11.30 -10.48
CA ALA A 297 8.46 -11.02 -11.92
C ALA A 297 8.48 -12.30 -12.78
N SER A 298 9.12 -13.37 -12.28
CA SER A 298 9.09 -14.69 -12.93
C SER A 298 7.69 -15.31 -12.91
N LEU A 299 6.94 -15.17 -11.80
CA LEU A 299 5.56 -15.64 -11.68
C LEU A 299 4.62 -14.83 -12.59
N CYS A 300 4.77 -13.51 -12.64
CA CYS A 300 3.96 -12.65 -13.51
C CYS A 300 4.14 -13.03 -14.99
N ARG A 301 5.38 -13.14 -15.46
CA ARG A 301 5.64 -13.58 -16.84
C ARG A 301 5.08 -14.97 -17.14
N TYR A 302 5.18 -15.89 -16.18
CA TYR A 302 4.64 -17.25 -16.34
C TYR A 302 3.10 -17.22 -16.40
N ALA A 303 2.45 -16.47 -15.54
CA ALA A 303 1.00 -16.30 -15.52
C ALA A 303 0.49 -15.70 -16.84
N LEU A 304 1.13 -14.63 -17.33
CA LEU A 304 0.77 -14.02 -18.62
C LEU A 304 0.86 -15.02 -19.77
N LYS A 305 1.92 -15.84 -19.80
CA LYS A 305 2.04 -16.92 -20.80
C LYS A 305 0.89 -17.94 -20.71
N CYS A 306 0.57 -18.43 -19.50
CA CYS A 306 -0.49 -19.42 -19.32
C CYS A 306 -1.88 -18.85 -19.64
N LEU A 307 -2.12 -17.56 -19.34
CA LEU A 307 -3.39 -16.89 -19.63
C LEU A 307 -3.55 -16.60 -21.13
N ASP A 308 -2.48 -16.27 -21.85
CA ASP A 308 -2.48 -16.03 -23.30
C ASP A 308 -2.88 -17.29 -24.10
N GLU A 309 -2.65 -18.48 -23.54
CA GLU A 309 -3.06 -19.75 -24.16
C GLU A 309 -4.57 -20.01 -24.04
N ILE A 310 -5.31 -19.24 -23.22
CA ILE A 310 -6.75 -19.42 -23.00
C ILE A 310 -7.53 -18.54 -23.99
N GLU A 311 -8.17 -19.19 -24.97
CA GLU A 311 -9.00 -18.48 -25.96
C GLU A 311 -10.12 -17.68 -25.28
N ASP A 312 -10.44 -16.48 -25.82
CA ASP A 312 -11.44 -15.53 -25.28
C ASP A 312 -11.11 -14.95 -23.89
N LEU A 313 -9.92 -15.20 -23.33
CA LEU A 313 -9.45 -14.52 -22.14
C LEU A 313 -8.74 -13.23 -22.55
N GLU A 314 -9.12 -12.11 -21.95
CA GLU A 314 -8.52 -10.80 -22.15
C GLU A 314 -7.82 -10.36 -20.86
N VAL A 315 -6.52 -10.07 -20.96
CA VAL A 315 -5.74 -9.43 -19.89
C VAL A 315 -5.78 -7.93 -20.08
N TYR A 316 -6.02 -7.19 -19.00
CA TYR A 316 -6.08 -5.72 -19.03
C TYR A 316 -4.73 -5.11 -18.65
N GLY A 317 -4.31 -4.14 -19.47
CA GLY A 317 -3.04 -3.43 -19.30
C GLY A 317 -1.81 -4.24 -19.67
N HIS A 318 -0.65 -3.77 -19.21
CA HIS A 318 0.67 -4.39 -19.46
C HIS A 318 1.36 -4.66 -18.11
N PRO A 319 0.95 -5.72 -17.37
CA PRO A 319 1.48 -5.99 -16.04
C PRO A 319 3.01 -6.08 -16.02
N GLN A 320 3.63 -5.26 -15.17
CA GLN A 320 5.06 -5.25 -14.90
C GLN A 320 5.36 -5.86 -13.53
N GLU A 321 4.35 -5.85 -12.65
CA GLU A 321 4.41 -6.39 -11.30
C GLU A 321 3.41 -7.54 -11.12
N ALA A 322 3.46 -8.20 -9.99
CA ALA A 322 2.76 -9.45 -9.67
C ALA A 322 1.23 -9.28 -9.49
N VAL A 323 0.57 -8.46 -10.31
CA VAL A 323 -0.87 -8.21 -10.32
C VAL A 323 -1.39 -8.32 -11.75
N VAL A 324 -2.29 -9.26 -12.01
CA VAL A 324 -2.86 -9.51 -13.33
C VAL A 324 -4.38 -9.48 -13.26
N SER A 325 -5.01 -8.57 -13.99
CA SER A 325 -6.47 -8.49 -14.13
C SER A 325 -6.91 -8.99 -15.50
N PHE A 326 -7.96 -9.80 -15.52
CA PHE A 326 -8.46 -10.40 -16.76
C PHE A 326 -9.97 -10.64 -16.71
N ASN A 327 -10.57 -10.88 -17.86
CA ASN A 327 -11.93 -11.42 -18.01
C ASN A 327 -11.95 -12.51 -19.07
N ILE A 328 -12.99 -13.36 -19.03
CA ILE A 328 -13.32 -14.32 -20.08
C ILE A 328 -14.55 -13.80 -20.80
N LYS A 329 -14.49 -13.67 -22.12
CA LYS A 329 -15.60 -13.16 -22.94
C LYS A 329 -16.85 -14.01 -22.75
N GLY A 330 -17.97 -13.36 -22.49
CA GLY A 330 -19.26 -14.02 -22.29
C GLY A 330 -19.51 -14.58 -20.88
N ILE A 331 -18.52 -14.52 -19.97
CA ILE A 331 -18.67 -14.98 -18.58
C ILE A 331 -18.45 -13.81 -17.62
N HIS A 332 -19.40 -13.59 -16.73
CA HIS A 332 -19.30 -12.49 -15.78
C HIS A 332 -18.17 -12.74 -14.75
N HIS A 333 -17.39 -11.73 -14.44
CA HIS A 333 -16.23 -11.85 -13.54
C HIS A 333 -16.57 -12.43 -12.15
N LEU A 334 -17.77 -12.15 -11.62
CA LEU A 334 -18.22 -12.75 -10.35
C LEU A 334 -18.43 -14.25 -10.45
N ASP A 335 -18.96 -14.73 -11.58
CA ASP A 335 -19.17 -16.17 -11.80
C ASP A 335 -17.82 -16.90 -11.91
N VAL A 336 -16.86 -16.31 -12.65
CA VAL A 336 -15.50 -16.86 -12.71
C VAL A 336 -14.88 -16.95 -11.32
N GLY A 337 -14.95 -15.88 -10.53
CA GLY A 337 -14.37 -15.86 -9.16
C GLY A 337 -15.06 -16.85 -8.22
N THR A 338 -16.40 -16.99 -8.31
CA THR A 338 -17.18 -17.95 -7.51
C THR A 338 -16.81 -19.40 -7.85
N LEU A 339 -16.61 -19.70 -9.13
CA LEU A 339 -16.21 -21.04 -9.56
C LEU A 339 -14.75 -21.35 -9.18
N LEU A 340 -13.84 -20.38 -9.26
CA LEU A 340 -12.47 -20.51 -8.79
C LEU A 340 -12.41 -20.79 -7.29
N ASP A 341 -13.20 -20.07 -6.48
CA ASP A 341 -13.30 -20.30 -5.03
C ASP A 341 -13.72 -21.76 -4.72
N ARG A 342 -14.72 -22.31 -5.43
CA ARG A 342 -15.13 -23.71 -5.30
C ARG A 342 -14.02 -24.72 -5.68
N LEU A 343 -13.03 -24.28 -6.42
CA LEU A 343 -11.85 -25.06 -6.78
C LEU A 343 -10.67 -24.84 -5.82
N GLY A 344 -10.86 -24.06 -4.75
CA GLY A 344 -9.83 -23.75 -3.74
C GLY A 344 -8.88 -22.61 -4.13
N ILE A 345 -9.23 -21.83 -5.19
CA ILE A 345 -8.39 -20.75 -5.72
C ILE A 345 -9.00 -19.41 -5.33
N ALA A 346 -8.33 -18.69 -4.45
CA ALA A 346 -8.76 -17.38 -3.96
C ALA A 346 -8.21 -16.27 -4.88
N VAL A 347 -9.11 -15.62 -5.61
CA VAL A 347 -8.87 -14.43 -6.42
C VAL A 347 -9.82 -13.31 -5.99
N ARG A 348 -9.59 -12.10 -6.46
CA ARG A 348 -10.52 -10.99 -6.25
C ARG A 348 -11.32 -10.69 -7.51
N THR A 349 -12.58 -10.27 -7.35
CA THR A 349 -13.44 -9.85 -8.46
C THR A 349 -14.08 -8.48 -8.20
N GLY A 350 -14.43 -7.75 -9.27
CA GLY A 350 -15.12 -6.48 -9.23
C GLY A 350 -14.25 -5.30 -9.63
N HIS A 351 -14.56 -4.12 -9.11
CA HIS A 351 -13.90 -2.87 -9.52
C HIS A 351 -12.58 -2.56 -8.76
N HIS A 352 -12.15 -3.41 -7.82
CA HIS A 352 -10.88 -3.31 -7.06
C HIS A 352 -10.63 -1.93 -6.41
N CYS A 353 -11.69 -1.23 -5.98
CA CYS A 353 -11.65 0.15 -5.50
C CYS A 353 -11.01 1.15 -6.49
N ALA A 354 -11.21 0.92 -7.81
CA ALA A 354 -10.70 1.75 -8.91
C ALA A 354 -11.80 1.95 -9.98
N GLN A 355 -13.00 2.36 -9.58
CA GLN A 355 -14.14 2.54 -10.49
C GLN A 355 -13.86 3.46 -11.68
N PRO A 356 -13.14 4.62 -11.54
CA PRO A 356 -12.80 5.43 -12.70
C PRO A 356 -11.96 4.69 -13.74
N LEU A 357 -11.06 3.80 -13.30
CA LEU A 357 -10.27 2.96 -14.20
C LEU A 357 -11.16 1.91 -14.90
N MET A 358 -12.07 1.25 -14.17
CA MET A 358 -13.02 0.30 -14.78
C MET A 358 -13.86 0.97 -15.87
N HIS A 359 -14.37 2.18 -15.61
CA HIS A 359 -15.10 2.96 -16.59
C HIS A 359 -14.25 3.28 -17.84
N ARG A 360 -12.97 3.62 -17.65
CA ARG A 360 -12.03 3.88 -18.75
C ARG A 360 -11.75 2.61 -19.59
N LEU A 361 -11.68 1.45 -18.95
CA LEU A 361 -11.50 0.14 -19.61
C LEU A 361 -12.79 -0.36 -20.27
N GLY A 362 -13.94 0.27 -20.02
CA GLY A 362 -15.23 -0.13 -20.57
C GLY A 362 -15.80 -1.41 -19.97
N VAL A 363 -15.43 -1.72 -18.71
CA VAL A 363 -15.87 -2.94 -17.99
C VAL A 363 -16.47 -2.59 -16.63
N GLU A 364 -17.39 -3.44 -16.12
CA GLU A 364 -17.96 -3.29 -14.78
C GLU A 364 -16.99 -3.75 -13.69
N GLY A 365 -16.12 -4.67 -14.01
CA GLY A 365 -15.12 -5.24 -13.12
C GLY A 365 -14.28 -6.30 -13.82
N THR A 366 -13.27 -6.80 -13.11
CA THR A 366 -12.38 -7.86 -13.59
C THR A 366 -12.20 -8.95 -12.55
N VAL A 367 -11.68 -10.10 -12.97
CA VAL A 367 -11.01 -11.05 -12.09
C VAL A 367 -9.57 -10.60 -11.95
N ARG A 368 -9.04 -10.57 -10.71
CA ARG A 368 -7.65 -10.21 -10.44
C ARG A 368 -6.94 -11.32 -9.69
N ALA A 369 -5.90 -11.86 -10.27
CA ALA A 369 -4.92 -12.70 -9.60
C ALA A 369 -3.70 -11.85 -9.21
N SER A 370 -3.19 -12.02 -8.01
CA SER A 370 -1.98 -11.33 -7.55
C SER A 370 -1.09 -12.27 -6.75
N PHE A 371 0.19 -12.23 -7.06
CA PHE A 371 1.20 -13.14 -6.53
C PHE A 371 2.02 -12.45 -5.44
N ALA A 372 2.65 -13.25 -4.60
CA ALA A 372 3.52 -12.81 -3.52
C ALA A 372 4.72 -13.74 -3.39
N LEU A 373 5.66 -13.38 -2.54
CA LEU A 373 6.92 -14.07 -2.30
C LEU A 373 6.82 -15.58 -2.04
N TYR A 374 5.65 -16.10 -1.65
CA TYR A 374 5.40 -17.51 -1.34
C TYR A 374 4.61 -18.26 -2.42
N ASN A 375 4.17 -17.61 -3.50
CA ASN A 375 3.43 -18.30 -4.56
C ASN A 375 4.36 -19.09 -5.48
N THR A 376 3.80 -20.10 -6.15
CA THR A 376 4.55 -21.01 -7.02
C THR A 376 3.95 -21.06 -8.43
N LYS A 377 4.70 -21.65 -9.38
CA LYS A 377 4.21 -21.87 -10.75
C LYS A 377 3.09 -22.90 -10.79
N GLU A 378 3.12 -23.89 -9.92
CA GLU A 378 2.08 -24.93 -9.78
C GLU A 378 0.74 -24.32 -9.37
N GLU A 379 0.75 -23.24 -8.58
CA GLU A 379 -0.46 -22.49 -8.25
C GLU A 379 -1.01 -21.72 -9.47
N ILE A 380 -0.15 -21.26 -10.35
CA ILE A 380 -0.54 -20.63 -11.63
C ILE A 380 -1.08 -21.70 -12.59
N ASP A 381 -0.46 -22.87 -12.66
CA ASP A 381 -0.97 -24.02 -13.44
C ASP A 381 -2.36 -24.42 -12.98
N ALA A 382 -2.59 -24.46 -11.65
CA ALA A 382 -3.90 -24.74 -11.08
C ALA A 382 -4.95 -23.67 -11.47
N LEU A 383 -4.56 -22.39 -11.48
CA LEU A 383 -5.42 -21.30 -11.96
C LEU A 383 -5.77 -21.47 -13.43
N ALA A 384 -4.79 -21.70 -14.30
CA ALA A 384 -4.99 -21.86 -15.74
C ALA A 384 -5.91 -23.07 -16.03
N ALA A 385 -5.65 -24.22 -15.41
CA ALA A 385 -6.47 -25.43 -15.56
C ALA A 385 -7.93 -25.19 -15.08
N ALA A 386 -8.12 -24.43 -13.99
CA ALA A 386 -9.43 -24.08 -13.49
C ALA A 386 -10.17 -23.15 -14.47
N LEU A 387 -9.49 -22.16 -15.06
CA LEU A 387 -10.09 -21.27 -16.06
C LEU A 387 -10.49 -22.00 -17.33
N TYR A 388 -9.66 -22.93 -17.84
CA TYR A 388 -10.04 -23.81 -18.93
C TYR A 388 -11.31 -24.60 -18.62
N ARG A 389 -11.39 -25.19 -17.43
CA ARG A 389 -12.58 -25.93 -17.00
C ARG A 389 -13.81 -25.03 -16.91
N ILE A 390 -13.67 -23.82 -16.36
CA ILE A 390 -14.78 -22.85 -16.26
C ILE A 390 -15.29 -22.50 -17.66
N LYS A 391 -14.39 -22.20 -18.61
CA LYS A 391 -14.76 -21.89 -19.99
C LYS A 391 -15.59 -22.99 -20.65
N THR A 392 -15.35 -24.27 -20.34
CA THR A 392 -16.11 -25.39 -20.89
C THR A 392 -17.52 -25.56 -20.30
N MET A 393 -17.88 -24.79 -19.26
CA MET A 393 -19.18 -24.84 -18.62
C MET A 393 -20.19 -23.87 -19.24
N PHE A 394 -19.69 -22.90 -20.01
CA PHE A 394 -20.46 -21.86 -20.70
C PHE A 394 -20.33 -21.97 -22.22
#